data_7f3da69ab360185a312ae6886624ef4c
#
_entry.id   7f3da69ab360185a312ae6886624ef4c
#
_cell.length_a   1.000
_cell.length_b   1.000
_cell.length_c   1.000
_cell.angle_alpha   90.00
_cell.angle_beta   90.00
_cell.angle_gamma   90.00
#
_symmetry.space_group_name_H-M   'P 1'
#
loop_
_entity.id
_entity.type
_entity.pdbx_description
1 polymer ?
#
loop_
_entity_poly.entity_id
_entity_poly.type
_entity_poly.pdbx_seq_one_letter_code
_entity_poly.pdbx_strand_id
1 'polypeptide(L)'
;MMENLCVKVHQLSKSSRYISLLQKRLMTRSRTPVQYASFTEVQQLPEKQFTAITFPLQDLAKFFSPNVDKSSLYIFKPNQKDIQTSEIFFIPSHQHIIDYSTSAVRMAHAPEMSEPEVCFLGRSNVGKSSLIKALFSLAPDVEVRISKRPGHTKKMNFFKVGKFFTLVDMPGYGFKAPKDFAEMVEPYLTQRTNLKRTFLLVDAKEGIQEMDNIAVEMLEEFGIPYVLVLTKIDKASKSAMAKNVLQIQDFVEKNAHTCFPQLFPISSLNYTGIHVLRCFIAHVTGNLPLSTE
;
A
#
# COMPACT_ATOMS: atom_id res chain seq x y z
N MET A 1 0.63 -53.72 32.94
CA MET A 1 1.43 -53.24 31.75
C MET A 1 0.59 -52.93 30.50
N MET A 2 -0.61 -53.49 30.40
CA MET A 2 -1.53 -53.27 29.25
C MET A 2 -2.39 -52.00 29.35
N GLU A 3 -2.73 -51.55 30.59
CA GLU A 3 -3.52 -50.32 30.78
C GLU A 3 -2.77 -49.04 30.44
N ASN A 4 -1.43 -48.98 30.60
CA ASN A 4 -0.63 -47.83 30.27
C ASN A 4 -0.42 -47.64 28.72
N LEU A 5 -0.62 -48.70 27.94
CA LEU A 5 -0.54 -48.62 26.49
C LEU A 5 -1.81 -48.01 25.87
N CYS A 6 -3.00 -48.36 26.44
CA CYS A 6 -4.29 -47.85 26.01
C CYS A 6 -4.43 -46.33 26.24
N VAL A 7 -3.91 -45.83 27.37
CA VAL A 7 -3.94 -44.37 27.68
C VAL A 7 -3.04 -43.59 26.75
N LYS A 8 -1.82 -44.08 26.42
CA LYS A 8 -0.91 -43.44 25.44
C LYS A 8 -1.46 -43.45 24.03
N VAL A 9 -2.09 -44.55 23.59
CA VAL A 9 -2.72 -44.62 22.26
C VAL A 9 -3.92 -43.67 22.18
N HIS A 10 -4.69 -43.53 23.26
CA HIS A 10 -5.83 -42.61 23.31
C HIS A 10 -5.38 -41.11 23.32
N GLN A 11 -4.26 -40.80 23.98
CA GLN A 11 -3.66 -39.46 23.93
C GLN A 11 -3.06 -39.14 22.56
N LEU A 12 -2.42 -40.09 21.88
CA LEU A 12 -1.89 -39.93 20.52
C LEU A 12 -3.02 -39.76 19.49
N SER A 13 -4.16 -40.49 19.66
CA SER A 13 -5.32 -40.35 18.77
C SER A 13 -6.03 -38.99 18.97
N LYS A 14 -6.07 -38.44 20.19
CA LYS A 14 -6.58 -37.10 20.44
C LYS A 14 -5.66 -36.05 19.90
N SER A 15 -4.34 -36.21 20.02
CA SER A 15 -3.32 -35.32 19.40
C SER A 15 -3.40 -35.31 17.87
N SER A 16 -3.53 -36.48 17.24
CA SER A 16 -3.73 -36.61 15.79
C SER A 16 -5.04 -35.97 15.32
N ARG A 17 -6.14 -36.15 16.07
CA ARG A 17 -7.42 -35.46 15.78
C ARG A 17 -7.33 -33.95 15.98
N TYR A 18 -6.56 -33.49 16.97
CA TYR A 18 -6.34 -32.07 17.22
C TYR A 18 -5.47 -31.43 16.12
N ILE A 19 -4.42 -32.13 15.68
CA ILE A 19 -3.58 -31.72 14.55
C ILE A 19 -4.40 -31.73 13.25
N SER A 20 -5.22 -32.76 13.02
CA SER A 20 -6.14 -32.83 11.87
C SER A 20 -7.21 -31.74 11.91
N LEU A 21 -7.73 -31.39 13.09
CA LEU A 21 -8.68 -30.27 13.28
C LEU A 21 -8.01 -28.90 13.13
N LEU A 22 -6.76 -28.75 13.57
CA LEU A 22 -5.96 -27.54 13.32
C LEU A 22 -5.59 -27.43 11.84
N GLN A 23 -5.21 -28.52 11.20
CA GLN A 23 -4.98 -28.53 9.74
C GLN A 23 -6.27 -28.28 8.96
N LYS A 24 -7.41 -28.86 9.35
CA LYS A 24 -8.73 -28.53 8.77
C LYS A 24 -9.15 -27.09 9.07
N ARG A 25 -8.89 -26.52 10.26
CA ARG A 25 -9.13 -25.11 10.55
C ARG A 25 -8.19 -24.18 9.80
N LEU A 26 -6.95 -24.59 9.55
CA LEU A 26 -6.02 -23.89 8.66
C LEU A 26 -6.45 -24.01 7.19
N MET A 27 -6.95 -25.18 6.77
CA MET A 27 -7.47 -25.40 5.40
C MET A 27 -8.85 -24.74 5.17
N THR A 28 -9.73 -24.63 6.16
CA THR A 28 -11.02 -23.91 6.02
C THR A 28 -10.88 -22.38 6.14
N ARG A 29 -9.68 -21.87 6.49
CA ARG A 29 -9.27 -20.51 6.26
C ARG A 29 -8.44 -20.33 4.98
N SER A 30 -8.41 -21.30 4.07
CA SER A 30 -7.88 -21.11 2.74
C SER A 30 -8.80 -20.12 2.02
N ARG A 31 -8.58 -18.82 2.27
CA ARG A 31 -8.77 -17.84 1.23
C ARG A 31 -8.02 -18.39 0.03
N THR A 32 -8.70 -18.55 -1.11
CA THR A 32 -8.06 -18.78 -2.40
C THR A 32 -6.74 -17.99 -2.41
N PRO A 33 -5.59 -18.64 -2.72
CA PRO A 33 -4.33 -17.91 -2.81
C PRO A 33 -4.61 -16.67 -3.63
N VAL A 34 -4.27 -15.51 -3.10
CA VAL A 34 -4.54 -14.27 -3.81
C VAL A 34 -3.56 -14.24 -4.94
N GLN A 35 -4.03 -14.59 -6.11
CA GLN A 35 -3.25 -14.68 -7.32
C GLN A 35 -2.47 -13.36 -7.51
N TYR A 36 -1.17 -13.46 -7.75
CA TYR A 36 -0.26 -12.32 -7.96
C TYR A 36 0.10 -11.49 -6.72
N ALA A 37 -0.09 -11.99 -5.52
CA ALA A 37 0.35 -11.32 -4.30
C ALA A 37 1.87 -11.26 -4.17
N SER A 38 2.58 -12.31 -4.62
CA SER A 38 4.04 -12.40 -4.67
C SER A 38 4.57 -12.05 -6.07
N PHE A 39 5.68 -11.33 -6.12
CA PHE A 39 6.35 -10.98 -7.36
C PHE A 39 6.88 -12.22 -8.09
N THR A 40 7.31 -13.23 -7.35
CA THR A 40 7.75 -14.52 -7.95
C THR A 40 6.65 -15.17 -8.82
N GLU A 41 5.38 -15.06 -8.43
CA GLU A 41 4.25 -15.55 -9.25
C GLU A 41 4.07 -14.70 -10.51
N VAL A 42 4.24 -13.38 -10.39
CA VAL A 42 4.08 -12.42 -11.48
C VAL A 42 5.21 -12.56 -12.51
N GLN A 43 6.43 -12.87 -12.09
CA GLN A 43 7.58 -13.09 -12.98
C GLN A 43 7.39 -14.29 -13.92
N GLN A 44 6.53 -15.24 -13.57
CA GLN A 44 6.24 -16.42 -14.40
C GLN A 44 5.20 -16.15 -15.49
N LEU A 45 4.60 -14.98 -15.51
CA LEU A 45 3.56 -14.63 -16.47
C LEU A 45 4.14 -14.29 -17.85
N PRO A 46 3.35 -14.48 -18.92
CA PRO A 46 3.70 -13.95 -20.23
C PRO A 46 3.97 -12.45 -20.16
N GLU A 47 4.96 -11.97 -20.93
CA GLU A 47 5.46 -10.59 -20.90
C GLU A 47 4.36 -9.52 -20.89
N LYS A 48 3.33 -9.69 -21.72
CA LYS A 48 2.19 -8.77 -21.79
C LYS A 48 1.43 -8.68 -20.46
N GLN A 49 1.25 -9.80 -19.76
CA GLN A 49 0.55 -9.84 -18.47
C GLN A 49 1.48 -9.34 -17.36
N PHE A 50 2.74 -9.72 -17.40
CA PHE A 50 3.78 -9.22 -16.50
C PHE A 50 3.83 -7.70 -16.53
N THR A 51 3.96 -7.10 -17.72
CA THR A 51 3.97 -5.64 -17.88
C THR A 51 2.69 -4.98 -17.39
N ALA A 52 1.53 -5.55 -17.70
CA ALA A 52 0.24 -4.99 -17.29
C ALA A 52 0.04 -4.99 -15.76
N ILE A 53 0.57 -6.01 -15.06
CA ILE A 53 0.46 -6.13 -13.61
C ILE A 53 1.55 -5.31 -12.92
N THR A 54 2.80 -5.41 -13.37
CA THR A 54 3.93 -4.77 -12.70
C THR A 54 4.02 -3.29 -13.02
N PHE A 55 3.87 -2.93 -14.30
CA PHE A 55 4.08 -1.58 -14.84
C PHE A 55 2.81 -1.06 -15.55
N PRO A 56 1.70 -0.86 -14.83
CA PRO A 56 0.41 -0.49 -15.43
C PRO A 56 0.47 0.81 -16.23
N LEU A 57 1.34 1.73 -15.87
CA LEU A 57 1.53 2.98 -16.61
C LEU A 57 2.10 2.72 -18.01
N GLN A 58 3.04 1.77 -18.16
CA GLN A 58 3.58 1.35 -19.46
C GLN A 58 2.51 0.67 -20.32
N ASP A 59 1.65 -0.14 -19.72
CA ASP A 59 0.54 -0.76 -20.46
C ASP A 59 -0.47 0.28 -20.94
N LEU A 60 -0.67 1.37 -20.18
CA LEU A 60 -1.50 2.52 -20.55
C LEU A 60 -0.89 3.37 -21.66
N ALA A 61 0.42 3.37 -21.81
CA ALA A 61 1.12 4.20 -22.84
C ALA A 61 0.63 3.94 -24.26
N LYS A 62 0.01 2.80 -24.53
CA LYS A 62 -0.62 2.45 -25.83
C LYS A 62 -1.86 3.29 -26.15
N PHE A 63 -2.46 3.88 -25.13
CA PHE A 63 -3.68 4.69 -25.22
C PHE A 63 -3.39 6.20 -25.21
N PHE A 64 -2.12 6.61 -25.05
CA PHE A 64 -1.73 8.00 -25.13
C PHE A 64 -1.60 8.43 -26.60
N SER A 65 -1.90 9.70 -26.86
CA SER A 65 -1.61 10.31 -28.16
C SER A 65 -0.11 10.20 -28.48
N PRO A 66 0.25 10.06 -29.78
CA PRO A 66 1.65 9.99 -30.21
C PRO A 66 2.52 11.18 -29.76
N ASN A 67 1.90 12.34 -29.56
CA ASN A 67 2.59 13.60 -29.20
C ASN A 67 2.87 13.72 -27.69
N VAL A 68 2.42 12.76 -26.86
CA VAL A 68 2.70 12.80 -25.41
C VAL A 68 4.11 12.35 -25.15
N ASP A 69 4.89 13.20 -24.47
CA ASP A 69 6.20 12.77 -23.95
C ASP A 69 6.00 11.73 -22.83
N LYS A 70 6.40 10.51 -23.16
CA LYS A 70 6.25 9.37 -22.24
C LYS A 70 7.41 9.29 -21.24
N SER A 71 8.52 9.98 -21.49
CA SER A 71 9.70 9.92 -20.61
C SER A 71 9.42 10.53 -19.24
N SER A 72 8.64 11.59 -19.17
CA SER A 72 8.23 12.27 -17.94
C SER A 72 7.31 11.40 -17.06
N LEU A 73 6.67 10.37 -17.64
CA LEU A 73 5.78 9.48 -16.92
C LEU A 73 6.50 8.34 -16.18
N TYR A 74 7.79 8.10 -16.49
CA TYR A 74 8.56 6.95 -15.99
C TYR A 74 9.89 7.38 -15.38
N ILE A 75 9.85 7.98 -14.20
CA ILE A 75 11.03 8.48 -13.50
C ILE A 75 11.62 7.41 -12.59
N PHE A 76 10.75 6.72 -11.84
CA PHE A 76 11.12 5.58 -11.01
C PHE A 76 11.14 4.32 -11.87
N LYS A 77 12.33 3.79 -12.15
CA LYS A 77 12.58 2.67 -13.07
C LYS A 77 13.29 1.51 -12.36
N PRO A 78 12.65 0.85 -11.40
CA PRO A 78 13.27 -0.31 -10.76
C PRO A 78 13.38 -1.46 -11.76
N ASN A 79 14.50 -2.18 -11.73
CA ASN A 79 14.61 -3.44 -12.45
C ASN A 79 13.91 -4.59 -11.70
N GLN A 80 13.84 -5.77 -12.30
CA GLN A 80 13.16 -6.91 -11.67
C GLN A 80 13.82 -7.35 -10.36
N LYS A 81 15.15 -7.24 -10.25
CA LYS A 81 15.90 -7.57 -9.04
C LYS A 81 15.59 -6.60 -7.90
N ASP A 82 15.46 -5.31 -8.20
CA ASP A 82 15.08 -4.30 -7.21
C ASP A 82 13.68 -4.58 -6.65
N ILE A 83 12.72 -4.90 -7.53
CA ILE A 83 11.35 -5.25 -7.13
C ILE A 83 11.35 -6.52 -6.26
N GLN A 84 12.07 -7.55 -6.67
CA GLN A 84 12.18 -8.79 -5.92
C GLN A 84 12.83 -8.58 -4.55
N THR A 85 13.90 -7.79 -4.49
CA THR A 85 14.59 -7.45 -3.24
C THR A 85 13.68 -6.66 -2.31
N SER A 86 12.90 -5.72 -2.85
CA SER A 86 11.98 -4.91 -2.05
C SER A 86 10.87 -5.74 -1.38
N GLU A 87 10.49 -6.86 -1.97
CA GLU A 87 9.44 -7.73 -1.43
C GLU A 87 9.82 -8.35 -0.08
N ILE A 88 11.12 -8.54 0.17
CA ILE A 88 11.66 -9.08 1.43
C ILE A 88 11.22 -8.26 2.63
N PHE A 89 11.09 -6.93 2.49
CA PHE A 89 10.61 -6.06 3.57
C PHE A 89 9.15 -6.29 3.95
N PHE A 90 8.38 -6.93 3.09
CA PHE A 90 6.95 -7.23 3.31
C PHE A 90 6.68 -8.69 3.66
N ILE A 91 7.73 -9.51 3.82
CA ILE A 91 7.65 -10.92 4.22
C ILE A 91 8.13 -11.04 5.67
N PRO A 92 7.25 -11.43 6.61
CA PRO A 92 7.65 -11.59 8.01
C PRO A 92 8.57 -12.78 8.21
N SER A 93 9.46 -12.69 9.22
CA SER A 93 10.30 -13.78 9.70
C SER A 93 10.48 -13.67 11.21
N HIS A 94 11.16 -14.64 11.84
CA HIS A 94 11.46 -14.59 13.27
C HIS A 94 12.24 -13.33 13.70
N GLN A 95 13.06 -12.76 12.81
CA GLN A 95 13.86 -11.55 13.07
C GLN A 95 13.25 -10.29 12.45
N HIS A 96 12.19 -10.43 11.66
CA HIS A 96 11.51 -9.36 10.94
C HIS A 96 10.01 -9.46 11.17
N ILE A 97 9.55 -8.88 12.26
CA ILE A 97 8.14 -8.87 12.65
C ILE A 97 7.46 -7.70 11.94
N ILE A 98 6.34 -8.00 11.28
CA ILE A 98 5.45 -6.98 10.71
C ILE A 98 4.18 -7.02 11.52
N ASP A 99 3.81 -5.90 12.15
CA ASP A 99 2.66 -5.88 13.05
C ASP A 99 1.97 -4.50 13.09
N TYR A 100 0.69 -4.54 13.46
CA TYR A 100 -0.03 -3.36 13.90
C TYR A 100 0.52 -2.92 15.27
N SER A 101 1.12 -1.75 15.34
CA SER A 101 1.73 -1.25 16.58
C SER A 101 0.70 -0.59 17.50
N THR A 102 0.04 0.46 17.02
CA THR A 102 -0.91 1.25 17.82
C THR A 102 -1.78 2.15 16.95
N SER A 103 -2.71 2.87 17.57
CA SER A 103 -3.43 3.99 16.95
C SER A 103 -3.42 5.24 17.81
N ALA A 104 -3.39 6.41 17.17
CA ALA A 104 -3.43 7.69 17.83
C ALA A 104 -4.49 8.63 17.22
N VAL A 105 -5.14 9.44 18.05
CA VAL A 105 -6.07 10.49 17.63
C VAL A 105 -5.43 11.89 17.68
N ARG A 106 -4.26 12.01 18.28
CA ARG A 106 -3.48 13.25 18.37
C ARG A 106 -1.99 12.93 18.24
N MET A 107 -1.20 13.89 17.76
CA MET A 107 0.24 13.73 17.63
C MET A 107 0.91 13.40 18.98
N ALA A 108 0.45 13.98 20.07
CA ALA A 108 0.95 13.68 21.42
C ALA A 108 0.78 12.22 21.87
N HIS A 109 -0.10 11.46 21.22
CA HIS A 109 -0.30 10.02 21.48
C HIS A 109 0.31 9.14 20.38
N ALA A 110 0.94 9.73 19.38
CA ALA A 110 1.65 8.98 18.35
C ALA A 110 2.90 8.32 18.98
N PRO A 111 3.22 7.08 18.58
CA PRO A 111 4.41 6.42 19.11
C PRO A 111 5.68 7.14 18.68
N GLU A 112 6.65 7.23 19.56
CA GLU A 112 8.01 7.64 19.20
C GLU A 112 8.63 6.51 18.38
N MET A 113 9.03 6.83 17.16
CA MET A 113 9.66 5.90 16.22
C MET A 113 10.94 6.53 15.70
N SER A 114 12.02 5.76 15.64
CA SER A 114 13.29 6.17 15.03
C SER A 114 13.36 5.82 13.54
N GLU A 115 12.59 4.82 13.14
CA GLU A 115 12.57 4.33 11.76
C GLU A 115 11.88 5.33 10.82
N PRO A 116 12.27 5.37 9.53
CA PRO A 116 11.58 6.18 8.52
C PRO A 116 10.08 5.86 8.47
N GLU A 117 9.26 6.88 8.22
CA GLU A 117 7.81 6.70 8.08
C GLU A 117 7.31 7.07 6.69
N VAL A 118 6.27 6.38 6.27
CA VAL A 118 5.43 6.76 5.13
C VAL A 118 3.98 6.79 5.58
N CYS A 119 3.21 7.79 5.13
CA CYS A 119 1.80 7.85 5.47
C CYS A 119 0.91 7.83 4.22
N PHE A 120 -0.31 7.33 4.40
CA PHE A 120 -1.32 7.23 3.36
C PHE A 120 -2.48 8.17 3.67
N LEU A 121 -2.67 9.14 2.79
CA LEU A 121 -3.69 10.18 2.87
C LEU A 121 -4.67 10.03 1.69
N GLY A 122 -5.91 10.46 1.84
CA GLY A 122 -6.88 10.43 0.76
C GLY A 122 -8.32 10.44 1.28
N ARG A 123 -9.27 10.70 0.38
CA ARG A 123 -10.69 10.75 0.70
C ARG A 123 -11.20 9.48 1.38
N SER A 124 -12.27 9.62 2.14
CA SER A 124 -13.01 8.45 2.65
C SER A 124 -13.42 7.54 1.49
N ASN A 125 -13.21 6.23 1.64
CA ASN A 125 -13.49 5.20 0.62
C ASN A 125 -12.66 5.28 -0.68
N VAL A 126 -11.61 6.06 -0.75
CA VAL A 126 -10.68 6.07 -1.90
C VAL A 126 -9.94 4.74 -2.08
N GLY A 127 -9.80 3.96 -1.01
CA GLY A 127 -9.15 2.64 -1.04
C GLY A 127 -7.90 2.51 -0.18
N LYS A 128 -7.62 3.46 0.74
CA LYS A 128 -6.43 3.44 1.61
C LYS A 128 -6.23 2.10 2.33
N SER A 129 -7.15 1.71 3.18
CA SER A 129 -7.01 0.46 3.95
C SER A 129 -7.00 -0.80 3.06
N SER A 130 -7.62 -0.75 1.87
CA SER A 130 -7.51 -1.83 0.88
C SER A 130 -6.12 -1.91 0.27
N LEU A 131 -5.50 -0.76 -0.03
CA LEU A 131 -4.12 -0.70 -0.50
C LEU A 131 -3.15 -1.21 0.56
N ILE A 132 -3.27 -0.74 1.79
CA ILE A 132 -2.41 -1.17 2.91
C ILE A 132 -2.52 -2.69 3.11
N LYS A 133 -3.74 -3.24 3.02
CA LYS A 133 -3.93 -4.70 3.07
C LYS A 133 -3.26 -5.41 1.89
N ALA A 134 -3.29 -4.84 0.69
CA ALA A 134 -2.61 -5.41 -0.48
C ALA A 134 -1.09 -5.35 -0.32
N LEU A 135 -0.54 -4.26 0.24
CA LEU A 135 0.88 -4.15 0.57
C LEU A 135 1.33 -5.23 1.57
N PHE A 136 0.50 -5.53 2.58
CA PHE A 136 0.77 -6.57 3.59
C PHE A 136 0.20 -7.95 3.23
N SER A 137 -0.11 -8.22 1.96
CA SER A 137 -0.66 -9.53 1.56
C SER A 137 0.29 -10.71 1.80
N LEU A 138 1.59 -10.46 1.89
CA LEU A 138 2.62 -11.44 2.23
C LEU A 138 2.83 -11.61 3.74
N ALA A 139 2.16 -10.80 4.54
CA ALA A 139 2.12 -10.85 6.00
C ALA A 139 0.67 -11.06 6.47
N PRO A 140 0.10 -12.26 6.32
CA PRO A 140 -1.33 -12.52 6.51
C PRO A 140 -1.82 -12.30 7.94
N ASP A 141 -0.92 -12.32 8.91
CA ASP A 141 -1.22 -12.11 10.33
C ASP A 141 -1.41 -10.63 10.69
N VAL A 142 -1.00 -9.71 9.80
CA VAL A 142 -1.21 -8.26 10.00
C VAL A 142 -2.68 -7.92 9.81
N GLU A 143 -3.34 -7.53 10.90
CA GLU A 143 -4.76 -7.16 10.87
C GLU A 143 -4.96 -5.73 10.34
N VAL A 144 -5.30 -5.60 9.06
CA VAL A 144 -5.74 -4.33 8.46
C VAL A 144 -7.26 -4.29 8.38
N ARG A 145 -7.88 -3.40 9.15
CA ARG A 145 -9.34 -3.27 9.20
C ARG A 145 -9.85 -2.50 7.98
N ILE A 146 -10.66 -3.16 7.17
CA ILE A 146 -11.31 -2.55 6.01
C ILE A 146 -12.80 -2.39 6.29
N SER A 147 -13.34 -1.20 6.00
CA SER A 147 -14.77 -0.95 6.04
C SER A 147 -15.26 -0.37 4.71
N LYS A 148 -16.44 -0.82 4.29
CA LYS A 148 -17.18 -0.23 3.17
C LYS A 148 -17.92 1.06 3.57
N ARG A 149 -18.06 1.33 4.88
CA ARG A 149 -18.74 2.53 5.38
C ARG A 149 -17.75 3.69 5.46
N PRO A 150 -18.07 4.87 4.91
CA PRO A 150 -17.23 6.06 5.02
C PRO A 150 -17.01 6.49 6.47
N GLY A 151 -15.82 7.03 6.78
CA GLY A 151 -15.49 7.53 8.11
C GLY A 151 -15.24 6.44 9.16
N HIS A 152 -14.89 5.22 8.74
CA HIS A 152 -14.57 4.13 9.67
C HIS A 152 -13.19 4.30 10.32
N THR A 153 -12.19 4.73 9.56
CA THR A 153 -10.86 5.06 10.08
C THR A 153 -10.92 6.46 10.71
N LYS A 154 -10.96 6.50 12.03
CA LYS A 154 -11.05 7.75 12.82
C LYS A 154 -9.75 8.11 13.52
N LYS A 155 -8.72 7.30 13.37
CA LYS A 155 -7.42 7.40 14.04
C LYS A 155 -6.32 7.17 13.03
N MET A 156 -5.15 7.69 13.30
CA MET A 156 -3.92 7.28 12.64
C MET A 156 -3.57 5.86 13.12
N ASN A 157 -3.38 4.92 12.20
CA ASN A 157 -3.00 3.54 12.54
C ASN A 157 -1.55 3.31 12.10
N PHE A 158 -0.71 2.86 13.03
CA PHE A 158 0.71 2.65 12.82
C PHE A 158 1.01 1.18 12.64
N PHE A 159 1.64 0.82 11.53
CA PHE A 159 2.09 -0.54 11.20
C PHE A 159 3.62 -0.53 11.15
N LYS A 160 4.24 -1.26 12.05
CA LYS A 160 5.70 -1.40 12.11
C LYS A 160 6.17 -2.52 11.18
N VAL A 161 7.11 -2.21 10.29
CA VAL A 161 7.70 -3.15 9.35
C VAL A 161 9.13 -3.47 9.82
N GLY A 162 9.23 -4.34 10.80
CA GLY A 162 10.47 -4.69 11.47
C GLY A 162 11.19 -3.45 12.01
N LYS A 163 12.47 -3.34 11.70
CA LYS A 163 13.33 -2.18 12.01
C LYS A 163 13.57 -1.26 10.79
N PHE A 164 12.80 -1.45 9.73
CA PHE A 164 13.06 -0.80 8.45
C PHE A 164 12.26 0.48 8.27
N PHE A 165 10.97 0.43 8.51
CA PHE A 165 10.08 1.61 8.40
C PHE A 165 8.74 1.39 9.09
N THR A 166 8.00 2.47 9.25
CA THR A 166 6.61 2.46 9.72
C THR A 166 5.68 2.96 8.63
N LEU A 167 4.56 2.28 8.44
CA LEU A 167 3.49 2.67 7.55
C LEU A 167 2.33 3.22 8.38
N VAL A 168 1.80 4.39 8.02
CA VAL A 168 0.73 5.06 8.76
C VAL A 168 -0.52 5.22 7.89
N ASP A 169 -1.63 4.58 8.32
CA ASP A 169 -2.96 4.76 7.71
C ASP A 169 -3.66 5.94 8.36
N MET A 170 -3.77 7.04 7.62
CA MET A 170 -4.44 8.25 8.07
C MET A 170 -5.95 8.12 7.99
N PRO A 171 -6.73 8.84 8.83
CA PRO A 171 -8.16 8.98 8.62
C PRO A 171 -8.45 9.58 7.24
N GLY A 172 -9.61 9.25 6.67
CA GLY A 172 -10.03 9.81 5.38
C GLY A 172 -10.60 11.21 5.54
N TYR A 173 -10.26 12.12 4.63
CA TYR A 173 -10.88 13.44 4.55
C TYR A 173 -12.18 13.42 3.74
N GLY A 174 -12.90 14.57 3.70
CA GLY A 174 -14.15 14.79 2.98
C GLY A 174 -15.39 14.41 3.80
N PHE A 175 -16.44 13.98 3.11
CA PHE A 175 -17.72 13.63 3.74
C PHE A 175 -17.55 12.55 4.80
N LYS A 176 -17.91 12.83 6.06
CA LYS A 176 -17.70 12.00 7.26
C LYS A 176 -16.23 11.91 7.74
N ALA A 177 -15.38 12.87 7.40
CA ALA A 177 -14.11 13.02 8.11
C ALA A 177 -14.36 13.20 9.62
N PRO A 178 -13.43 12.77 10.49
CA PRO A 178 -13.47 13.13 11.90
C PRO A 178 -13.54 14.67 12.05
N LYS A 179 -14.25 15.16 13.06
CA LYS A 179 -14.36 16.62 13.32
C LYS A 179 -13.00 17.26 13.59
N ASP A 180 -12.11 16.49 14.20
CA ASP A 180 -10.74 16.83 14.59
C ASP A 180 -9.70 16.39 13.54
N PHE A 181 -10.12 16.20 12.28
CA PHE A 181 -9.23 15.72 11.20
C PHE A 181 -8.00 16.63 11.04
N ALA A 182 -8.21 17.93 10.93
CA ALA A 182 -7.11 18.90 10.76
C ALA A 182 -6.18 18.89 11.98
N GLU A 183 -6.74 18.95 13.21
CA GLU A 183 -5.98 18.90 14.47
C GLU A 183 -5.15 17.61 14.63
N MET A 184 -5.51 16.56 13.92
CA MET A 184 -4.82 15.28 13.95
C MET A 184 -3.74 15.18 12.87
N VAL A 185 -4.08 15.56 11.64
CA VAL A 185 -3.24 15.30 10.44
C VAL A 185 -2.19 16.39 10.27
N GLU A 186 -2.54 17.66 10.46
CA GLU A 186 -1.61 18.77 10.29
C GLU A 186 -0.40 18.69 11.25
N PRO A 187 -0.55 18.49 12.59
CA PRO A 187 0.61 18.33 13.45
C PRO A 187 1.47 17.09 13.10
N TYR A 188 0.83 16.00 12.64
CA TYR A 188 1.59 14.85 12.21
C TYR A 188 2.45 15.19 10.98
N LEU A 189 1.89 15.80 9.96
CA LEU A 189 2.60 16.13 8.73
C LEU A 189 3.74 17.13 8.97
N THR A 190 3.52 18.15 9.84
CA THR A 190 4.47 19.23 10.07
C THR A 190 5.52 18.94 11.13
N GLN A 191 5.22 18.10 12.13
CA GLN A 191 6.12 17.86 13.27
C GLN A 191 6.86 16.52 13.20
N ARG A 192 6.40 15.58 12.34
CA ARG A 192 6.98 14.25 12.27
C ARG A 192 8.29 14.23 11.46
N THR A 193 9.42 14.29 12.15
CA THR A 193 10.76 14.44 11.54
C THR A 193 11.22 13.23 10.73
N ASN A 194 10.72 12.04 11.04
CA ASN A 194 11.04 10.80 10.34
C ASN A 194 10.07 10.48 9.18
N LEU A 195 9.05 11.32 8.91
CA LEU A 195 8.18 11.18 7.73
C LEU A 195 8.99 11.43 6.45
N LYS A 196 9.07 10.43 5.59
CA LYS A 196 9.85 10.48 4.34
C LYS A 196 8.98 10.78 3.13
N ARG A 197 7.74 10.29 3.10
CA ARG A 197 6.84 10.48 1.95
C ARG A 197 5.37 10.33 2.37
N THR A 198 4.54 11.21 1.86
CA THR A 198 3.09 11.07 1.91
C THR A 198 2.56 10.48 0.61
N PHE A 199 1.76 9.42 0.69
CA PHE A 199 1.08 8.80 -0.45
C PHE A 199 -0.34 9.34 -0.49
N LEU A 200 -0.61 10.27 -1.42
CA LEU A 200 -1.94 10.85 -1.61
C LEU A 200 -2.73 10.01 -2.62
N LEU A 201 -3.81 9.39 -2.15
CA LEU A 201 -4.64 8.50 -2.94
C LEU A 201 -5.77 9.23 -3.63
N VAL A 202 -5.89 9.00 -4.94
CA VAL A 202 -6.97 9.52 -5.80
C VAL A 202 -7.66 8.34 -6.49
N ASP A 203 -8.98 8.38 -6.62
CA ASP A 203 -9.73 7.35 -7.35
C ASP A 203 -9.50 7.53 -8.86
N ALA A 204 -8.96 6.49 -9.52
CA ALA A 204 -8.61 6.57 -10.94
C ALA A 204 -9.81 6.79 -11.88
N LYS A 205 -11.03 6.43 -11.45
CA LYS A 205 -12.26 6.66 -12.21
C LYS A 205 -12.76 8.10 -12.05
N GLU A 206 -12.67 8.65 -10.84
CA GLU A 206 -13.19 9.98 -10.51
C GLU A 206 -12.21 11.10 -10.85
N GLY A 207 -10.89 10.79 -10.85
CA GLY A 207 -9.84 11.80 -10.97
C GLY A 207 -9.74 12.68 -9.72
N ILE A 208 -8.95 13.76 -9.83
CA ILE A 208 -8.80 14.75 -8.76
C ILE A 208 -10.13 15.50 -8.57
N GLN A 209 -10.59 15.55 -7.34
CA GLN A 209 -11.80 16.26 -6.90
C GLN A 209 -11.42 17.46 -6.04
N GLU A 210 -12.36 18.35 -5.78
CA GLU A 210 -12.17 19.56 -4.99
C GLU A 210 -11.47 19.29 -3.64
N MET A 211 -11.90 18.25 -2.93
CA MET A 211 -11.26 17.86 -1.66
C MET A 211 -9.83 17.33 -1.82
N ASP A 212 -9.49 16.77 -2.99
CA ASP A 212 -8.13 16.34 -3.29
C ASP A 212 -7.24 17.56 -3.59
N ASN A 213 -7.78 18.62 -4.23
CA ASN A 213 -7.08 19.89 -4.43
C ASN A 213 -6.71 20.54 -3.07
N ILE A 214 -7.65 20.59 -2.12
CA ILE A 214 -7.38 21.11 -0.77
C ILE A 214 -6.25 20.30 -0.10
N ALA A 215 -6.23 18.98 -0.27
CA ALA A 215 -5.17 18.15 0.28
C ALA A 215 -3.81 18.43 -0.41
N VAL A 216 -3.80 18.67 -1.71
CA VAL A 216 -2.59 19.07 -2.46
C VAL A 216 -2.10 20.44 -1.97
N GLU A 217 -2.98 21.44 -1.90
CA GLU A 217 -2.64 22.78 -1.41
C GLU A 217 -2.01 22.72 -0.01
N MET A 218 -2.60 21.95 0.90
CA MET A 218 -2.06 21.74 2.25
C MET A 218 -0.65 21.12 2.22
N LEU A 219 -0.41 20.09 1.38
CA LEU A 219 0.90 19.44 1.29
C LEU A 219 1.95 20.37 0.70
N GLU A 220 1.57 21.18 -0.30
CA GLU A 220 2.45 22.18 -0.91
C GLU A 220 2.78 23.32 0.05
N GLU A 221 1.77 23.86 0.77
CA GLU A 221 1.94 24.92 1.77
C GLU A 221 2.91 24.50 2.88
N PHE A 222 2.80 23.26 3.34
CA PHE A 222 3.67 22.74 4.40
C PHE A 222 5.02 22.20 3.85
N GLY A 223 5.23 22.21 2.54
CA GLY A 223 6.44 21.68 1.91
C GLY A 223 6.62 20.16 2.11
N ILE A 224 5.53 19.42 2.26
CA ILE A 224 5.56 17.98 2.54
C ILE A 224 5.79 17.17 1.26
N PRO A 225 6.87 16.38 1.17
CA PRO A 225 7.10 15.52 0.01
C PRO A 225 6.01 14.46 -0.15
N TYR A 226 5.34 14.42 -1.31
CA TYR A 226 4.28 13.45 -1.56
C TYR A 226 4.35 12.83 -2.96
N VAL A 227 3.49 11.84 -3.19
CA VAL A 227 3.32 11.16 -4.47
C VAL A 227 1.84 10.80 -4.65
N LEU A 228 1.35 10.89 -5.88
CA LEU A 228 -0.03 10.53 -6.21
C LEU A 228 -0.16 9.06 -6.56
N VAL A 229 -1.10 8.38 -5.90
CA VAL A 229 -1.45 6.97 -6.13
C VAL A 229 -2.87 6.88 -6.67
N LEU A 230 -3.01 6.42 -7.92
CA LEU A 230 -4.30 6.24 -8.57
C LEU A 230 -4.87 4.88 -8.22
N THR A 231 -5.89 4.85 -7.38
CA THR A 231 -6.50 3.61 -6.89
C THR A 231 -7.63 3.11 -7.78
N LYS A 232 -8.00 1.83 -7.63
CA LYS A 232 -9.17 1.21 -8.28
C LYS A 232 -9.12 1.25 -9.81
N ILE A 233 -7.93 1.13 -10.40
CA ILE A 233 -7.76 1.14 -11.86
C ILE A 233 -8.54 0.00 -12.55
N ASP A 234 -8.89 -1.05 -11.81
CA ASP A 234 -9.76 -2.14 -12.25
C ASP A 234 -11.20 -1.71 -12.55
N LYS A 235 -11.64 -0.53 -12.08
CA LYS A 235 -12.99 0.00 -12.27
C LYS A 235 -13.12 1.00 -13.41
N ALA A 236 -12.01 1.41 -14.02
CA ALA A 236 -12.00 2.34 -15.15
C ALA A 236 -11.61 1.62 -16.45
N SER A 237 -12.15 2.07 -17.58
CA SER A 237 -11.63 1.62 -18.87
C SER A 237 -10.22 2.17 -19.10
N LYS A 238 -9.38 1.45 -19.85
CA LYS A 238 -8.01 1.90 -20.13
C LYS A 238 -7.96 3.27 -20.81
N SER A 239 -8.89 3.54 -21.72
CA SER A 239 -8.98 4.84 -22.39
C SER A 239 -9.36 5.97 -21.44
N ALA A 240 -10.36 5.76 -20.57
CA ALA A 240 -10.72 6.76 -19.54
C ALA A 240 -9.59 7.00 -18.56
N MET A 241 -8.91 5.92 -18.14
CA MET A 241 -7.77 6.01 -17.25
C MET A 241 -6.58 6.73 -17.88
N ALA A 242 -6.29 6.48 -19.16
CA ALA A 242 -5.24 7.20 -19.90
C ALA A 242 -5.51 8.71 -19.92
N LYS A 243 -6.78 9.11 -20.19
CA LYS A 243 -7.18 10.51 -20.13
C LYS A 243 -6.97 11.11 -18.74
N ASN A 244 -7.44 10.43 -17.68
CA ASN A 244 -7.30 10.91 -16.31
C ASN A 244 -5.82 11.02 -15.90
N VAL A 245 -4.97 10.06 -16.28
CA VAL A 245 -3.52 10.12 -16.02
C VAL A 245 -2.93 11.38 -16.61
N LEU A 246 -3.22 11.71 -17.87
CA LEU A 246 -2.68 12.91 -18.52
C LEU A 246 -3.22 14.20 -17.87
N GLN A 247 -4.49 14.24 -17.51
CA GLN A 247 -5.08 15.39 -16.81
C GLN A 247 -4.42 15.61 -15.42
N ILE A 248 -4.19 14.53 -14.68
CA ILE A 248 -3.55 14.60 -13.37
C ILE A 248 -2.07 14.97 -13.52
N GLN A 249 -1.39 14.48 -14.55
CA GLN A 249 0.01 14.83 -14.83
C GLN A 249 0.13 16.34 -15.14
N ASP A 250 -0.71 16.87 -16.02
CA ASP A 250 -0.78 18.31 -16.33
C ASP A 250 -1.09 19.16 -15.09
N PHE A 251 -1.98 18.67 -14.22
CA PHE A 251 -2.28 19.33 -12.96
C PHE A 251 -1.06 19.36 -12.02
N VAL A 252 -0.35 18.24 -11.89
CA VAL A 252 0.87 18.14 -11.06
C VAL A 252 1.96 19.08 -11.60
N GLU A 253 2.21 19.08 -12.89
CA GLU A 253 3.22 19.94 -13.52
C GLU A 253 2.96 21.44 -13.29
N LYS A 254 1.69 21.84 -13.22
CA LYS A 254 1.30 23.23 -13.05
C LYS A 254 1.20 23.69 -11.59
N ASN A 255 0.86 22.80 -10.66
CA ASN A 255 0.41 23.17 -9.32
C ASN A 255 1.20 22.51 -8.19
N ALA A 256 2.14 21.59 -8.48
CA ALA A 256 2.78 20.79 -7.47
C ALA A 256 4.31 20.81 -7.57
N HIS A 257 4.97 21.36 -6.54
CA HIS A 257 6.44 21.48 -6.47
C HIS A 257 7.07 20.41 -5.58
N THR A 258 6.35 19.93 -4.57
CA THR A 258 6.81 18.90 -3.63
C THR A 258 6.33 17.50 -4.01
N CYS A 259 5.52 17.38 -5.07
CA CYS A 259 5.03 16.13 -5.60
C CYS A 259 6.12 15.40 -6.39
N PHE A 260 6.34 14.12 -6.08
CA PHE A 260 7.14 13.27 -6.98
C PHE A 260 6.41 13.16 -8.33
N PRO A 261 7.05 13.49 -9.47
CA PRO A 261 6.35 13.74 -10.73
C PRO A 261 5.90 12.49 -11.49
N GLN A 262 5.87 11.33 -10.84
CA GLN A 262 5.33 10.08 -11.40
C GLN A 262 4.09 9.62 -10.64
N LEU A 263 3.05 9.26 -11.38
CA LEU A 263 1.84 8.65 -10.84
C LEU A 263 2.02 7.14 -10.65
N PHE A 264 1.39 6.59 -9.61
CA PHE A 264 1.36 5.15 -9.34
C PHE A 264 -0.06 4.58 -9.49
N PRO A 265 -0.44 4.11 -10.69
CA PRO A 265 -1.73 3.45 -10.87
C PRO A 265 -1.73 2.08 -10.21
N ILE A 266 -2.73 1.81 -9.35
CA ILE A 266 -2.82 0.55 -8.62
C ILE A 266 -4.23 -0.05 -8.61
N SER A 267 -4.30 -1.38 -8.55
CA SER A 267 -5.47 -2.12 -8.10
C SER A 267 -5.11 -3.02 -6.93
N SER A 268 -5.73 -2.77 -5.78
CA SER A 268 -5.60 -3.63 -4.61
C SER A 268 -6.35 -4.97 -4.78
N LEU A 269 -7.21 -5.10 -5.80
CA LEU A 269 -7.99 -6.30 -6.05
C LEU A 269 -7.17 -7.38 -6.77
N ASN A 270 -6.42 -6.98 -7.79
CA ASN A 270 -5.65 -7.87 -8.65
C ASN A 270 -4.14 -7.62 -8.59
N TYR A 271 -3.66 -6.86 -7.59
CA TYR A 271 -2.25 -6.57 -7.32
C TYR A 271 -1.52 -5.77 -8.40
N THR A 272 -2.22 -5.21 -9.37
CA THR A 272 -1.61 -4.35 -10.40
C THR A 272 -0.93 -3.15 -9.75
N GLY A 273 0.34 -2.90 -10.08
CA GLY A 273 1.15 -1.79 -9.57
C GLY A 273 1.64 -1.94 -8.12
N ILE A 274 1.20 -2.96 -7.38
CA ILE A 274 1.56 -3.15 -5.96
C ILE A 274 3.05 -3.44 -5.78
N HIS A 275 3.65 -4.27 -6.65
CA HIS A 275 5.07 -4.64 -6.56
C HIS A 275 6.00 -3.44 -6.74
N VAL A 276 5.72 -2.59 -7.74
CA VAL A 276 6.47 -1.34 -7.95
C VAL A 276 6.25 -0.37 -6.80
N LEU A 277 5.04 -0.31 -6.25
CA LEU A 277 4.76 0.55 -5.10
C LEU A 277 5.50 0.09 -3.83
N ARG A 278 5.60 -1.23 -3.56
CA ARG A 278 6.45 -1.78 -2.49
C ARG A 278 7.91 -1.38 -2.70
N CYS A 279 8.41 -1.50 -3.93
CA CYS A 279 9.76 -1.10 -4.27
C CYS A 279 10.00 0.39 -4.04
N PHE A 280 9.05 1.25 -4.43
CA PHE A 280 9.12 2.69 -4.19
C PHE A 280 9.10 3.04 -2.69
N ILE A 281 8.29 2.37 -1.89
CA ILE A 281 8.26 2.54 -0.43
C ILE A 281 9.63 2.18 0.17
N ALA A 282 10.21 1.03 -0.20
CA ALA A 282 11.53 0.61 0.27
C ALA A 282 12.63 1.61 -0.14
N HIS A 283 12.53 2.18 -1.35
CA HIS A 283 13.46 3.18 -1.86
C HIS A 283 13.36 4.50 -1.09
N VAL A 284 12.18 5.09 -0.94
CA VAL A 284 12.01 6.40 -0.28
C VAL A 284 12.26 6.35 1.23
N THR A 285 12.21 5.17 1.84
CA THR A 285 12.57 4.95 3.24
C THR A 285 14.06 4.64 3.43
N GLY A 286 14.87 4.67 2.34
CA GLY A 286 16.31 4.46 2.38
C GLY A 286 16.73 3.00 2.59
N ASN A 287 15.80 2.06 2.50
CA ASN A 287 16.08 0.63 2.71
C ASN A 287 16.53 -0.09 1.41
N LEU A 288 16.28 0.50 0.25
CA LEU A 288 16.65 -0.06 -1.04
C LEU A 288 17.24 1.04 -1.94
N PRO A 289 18.57 1.11 -2.12
CA PRO A 289 19.16 1.86 -3.23
C PRO A 289 18.78 1.17 -4.54
N LEU A 290 18.39 1.94 -5.57
CA LEU A 290 18.18 1.36 -6.89
C LEU A 290 19.52 0.92 -7.47
N SER A 291 19.50 -0.21 -8.15
CA SER A 291 20.66 -0.67 -8.91
C SER A 291 20.92 0.33 -10.05
N THR A 292 22.09 0.92 -10.09
CA THR A 292 22.56 1.67 -11.28
C THR A 292 22.80 0.67 -12.42
N GLU A 293 22.16 0.90 -13.57
CA GLU A 293 22.47 0.15 -14.79
C GLU A 293 23.91 0.39 -15.23
#